data_4fc4949b91b94c0539850b68e4676eb6
#
_entry.id   4fc4949b91b94c0539850b68e4676eb6
#
_cell.length_a   1.000
_cell.length_b   1.000
_cell.length_c   1.000
_cell.angle_alpha   90.00
_cell.angle_beta   90.00
_cell.angle_gamma   90.00
#
_symmetry.space_group_name_H-M   'P 1'
#
loop_
_entity.id
_entity.type
_entity.pdbx_description
1 polymer ?
#
loop_
_entity_poly.entity_id
_entity_poly.type
_entity_poly.pdbx_seq_one_letter_code
_entity_poly.pdbx_strand_id
1 'polypeptide(L)'
;MSLFESVRSQMPAEIPSQLERMDAFWTSYRQSNQEIAKVVQTTSEKLGGKDFDAIICGGTLGIFIACALQRRGWRVAIIEKGILRGRAQEWNISRKELNAFLELDLLTEAELETAIATIYNPARVGFQGGKDLWVRDILNIGVDPVYLLEVLKQKFLDAGGILLEKTAFKQAIAYADGVAVEVALT
;
A
#
# COMPACT_ATOMS: atom_id res chain seq x y z
N MET A 1 34.00 -19.34 8.10
CA MET A 1 32.59 -18.95 7.95
C MET A 1 32.53 -17.42 7.87
N SER A 2 31.97 -16.88 6.79
CA SER A 2 31.82 -15.42 6.69
C SER A 2 30.78 -14.93 7.71
N LEU A 3 30.81 -13.62 8.04
CA LEU A 3 29.78 -13.02 8.92
C LEU A 3 28.37 -13.27 8.35
N PHE A 4 28.24 -13.18 7.04
CA PHE A 4 26.97 -13.44 6.35
C PHE A 4 26.47 -14.88 6.57
N GLU A 5 27.33 -15.88 6.41
CA GLU A 5 26.97 -17.28 6.66
C GLU A 5 26.58 -17.55 8.11
N SER A 6 27.29 -16.92 9.04
CA SER A 6 26.96 -17.02 10.46
C SER A 6 25.60 -16.41 10.80
N VAL A 7 25.26 -15.25 10.24
CA VAL A 7 23.95 -14.61 10.42
C VAL A 7 22.86 -15.44 9.73
N ARG A 8 23.09 -15.89 8.50
CA ARG A 8 22.16 -16.70 7.72
C ARG A 8 21.76 -17.98 8.45
N SER A 9 22.72 -18.65 9.11
CA SER A 9 22.44 -19.91 9.83
C SER A 9 21.55 -19.72 11.07
N GLN A 10 21.39 -18.49 11.55
CA GLN A 10 20.56 -18.15 12.71
C GLN A 10 19.16 -17.63 12.31
N MET A 11 18.90 -17.46 11.01
CA MET A 11 17.60 -16.98 10.51
C MET A 11 16.58 -18.12 10.43
N PRO A 12 15.27 -17.82 10.62
CA PRO A 12 14.20 -18.75 10.29
C PRO A 12 14.33 -19.26 8.84
N ALA A 13 13.99 -20.53 8.59
CA ALA A 13 14.28 -21.22 7.31
C ALA A 13 13.69 -20.49 6.08
N GLU A 14 12.59 -19.78 6.23
CA GLU A 14 11.92 -19.02 5.16
C GLU A 14 12.64 -17.73 4.76
N ILE A 15 13.43 -17.13 5.67
CA ILE A 15 14.07 -15.83 5.43
C ILE A 15 15.21 -15.94 4.39
N PRO A 16 16.13 -16.89 4.47
CA PRO A 16 17.19 -17.04 3.47
C PRO A 16 16.66 -17.12 2.04
N SER A 17 15.60 -17.89 1.83
CA SER A 17 14.99 -18.05 0.49
C SER A 17 14.35 -16.75 -0.03
N GLN A 18 13.83 -15.91 0.86
CA GLN A 18 13.30 -14.58 0.50
C GLN A 18 14.42 -13.61 0.11
N LEU A 19 15.52 -13.62 0.86
CA LEU A 19 16.71 -12.80 0.55
C LEU A 19 17.32 -13.20 -0.80
N GLU A 20 17.47 -14.48 -1.06
CA GLU A 20 17.98 -15.01 -2.34
C GLU A 20 17.12 -14.57 -3.53
N ARG A 21 15.79 -14.61 -3.38
CA ARG A 21 14.86 -14.09 -4.40
C ARG A 21 15.02 -12.59 -4.64
N MET A 22 15.21 -11.82 -3.57
CA MET A 22 15.44 -10.37 -3.68
C MET A 22 16.79 -10.08 -4.35
N ASP A 23 17.84 -10.79 -4.01
CA ASP A 23 19.15 -10.64 -4.63
C ASP A 23 19.11 -11.01 -6.13
N ALA A 24 18.43 -12.11 -6.47
CA ALA A 24 18.23 -12.51 -7.86
C ALA A 24 17.44 -11.43 -8.64
N PHE A 25 16.37 -10.88 -8.05
CA PHE A 25 15.60 -9.80 -8.63
C PHE A 25 16.47 -8.55 -8.91
N TRP A 26 17.22 -8.08 -7.90
CA TRP A 26 18.07 -6.91 -8.05
C TRP A 26 19.22 -7.14 -9.02
N THR A 27 19.79 -8.35 -9.04
CA THR A 27 20.83 -8.72 -10.00
C THR A 27 20.29 -8.69 -11.41
N SER A 28 19.16 -9.31 -11.66
CA SER A 28 18.47 -9.27 -12.95
C SER A 28 18.14 -7.83 -13.39
N TYR A 29 17.60 -7.02 -12.46
CA TYR A 29 17.26 -5.63 -12.74
C TYR A 29 18.47 -4.78 -13.12
N ARG A 30 19.60 -4.94 -12.42
CA ARG A 30 20.86 -4.20 -12.71
C ARG A 30 21.52 -4.65 -14.00
N GLN A 31 21.36 -5.90 -14.39
CA GLN A 31 21.95 -6.47 -15.60
C GLN A 31 21.07 -6.32 -16.83
N SER A 32 19.79 -6.00 -16.65
CA SER A 32 18.86 -5.85 -17.75
C SER A 32 19.09 -4.53 -18.46
N ASN A 33 19.52 -4.58 -19.72
CA ASN A 33 19.41 -3.47 -20.69
C ASN A 33 18.00 -3.39 -21.29
N GLN A 34 16.97 -3.86 -20.56
CA GLN A 34 15.62 -3.86 -21.08
C GLN A 34 15.09 -2.42 -21.14
N GLU A 35 14.57 -2.07 -22.28
CA GLU A 35 13.76 -0.85 -22.39
C GLU A 35 12.64 -0.90 -21.34
N ILE A 36 12.43 0.24 -20.66
CA ILE A 36 11.33 0.37 -19.72
C ILE A 36 10.03 0.14 -20.48
N ALA A 37 9.28 -0.89 -20.09
CA ALA A 37 8.02 -1.21 -20.72
C ALA A 37 7.07 -0.01 -20.65
N LYS A 38 6.53 0.39 -21.80
CA LYS A 38 5.53 1.45 -21.86
C LYS A 38 4.19 0.92 -21.38
N VAL A 39 3.96 1.04 -20.07
CA VAL A 39 2.75 0.51 -19.41
C VAL A 39 1.52 1.39 -19.56
N VAL A 40 1.65 2.59 -20.10
CA VAL A 40 0.54 3.48 -20.42
C VAL A 40 0.58 3.80 -21.91
N GLN A 41 -0.54 3.51 -22.58
CA GLN A 41 -0.77 3.84 -23.98
C GLN A 41 -1.91 4.86 -24.07
N THR A 42 -1.97 5.60 -25.17
CA THR A 42 -3.03 6.58 -25.43
C THR A 42 -3.63 6.35 -26.80
N THR A 43 -4.93 6.56 -26.92
CA THR A 43 -5.65 6.55 -28.20
C THR A 43 -6.68 7.69 -28.23
N SER A 44 -7.02 8.15 -29.41
CA SER A 44 -8.11 9.13 -29.62
C SER A 44 -9.49 8.48 -29.71
N GLU A 45 -9.57 7.17 -29.69
CA GLU A 45 -10.83 6.43 -29.71
C GLU A 45 -11.61 6.61 -28.42
N LYS A 46 -12.90 6.28 -28.46
CA LYS A 46 -13.75 6.25 -27.26
C LYS A 46 -13.80 4.84 -26.71
N LEU A 47 -13.74 4.74 -25.39
CA LEU A 47 -13.86 3.47 -24.67
C LEU A 47 -15.31 2.95 -24.73
N GLY A 48 -16.29 3.83 -24.71
CA GLY A 48 -17.71 3.46 -24.66
C GLY A 48 -18.19 3.23 -23.22
N GLY A 49 -18.53 1.99 -22.87
CA GLY A 49 -19.01 1.64 -21.53
C GLY A 49 -17.92 1.72 -20.47
N LYS A 50 -18.30 2.08 -19.24
CA LYS A 50 -17.40 2.16 -18.06
C LYS A 50 -18.01 1.36 -16.93
N ASP A 51 -17.27 0.38 -16.42
CA ASP A 51 -17.70 -0.46 -15.30
C ASP A 51 -17.53 0.25 -13.96
N PHE A 52 -16.48 1.07 -13.85
CA PHE A 52 -16.08 1.78 -12.63
C PHE A 52 -15.87 3.27 -12.89
N ASP A 53 -16.05 4.07 -11.84
CA ASP A 53 -15.73 5.49 -11.85
C ASP A 53 -14.25 5.70 -11.48
N ALA A 54 -13.67 4.76 -10.72
CA ALA A 54 -12.24 4.74 -10.40
C ALA A 54 -11.71 3.30 -10.27
N ILE A 55 -10.49 3.07 -10.75
CA ILE A 55 -9.72 1.83 -10.53
C ILE A 55 -8.43 2.20 -9.81
N ILE A 56 -8.18 1.59 -8.67
CA ILE A 56 -6.99 1.79 -7.85
C ILE A 56 -6.05 0.61 -8.04
N CYS A 57 -4.87 0.85 -8.57
CA CYS A 57 -3.85 -0.18 -8.79
C CYS A 57 -2.85 -0.20 -7.61
N GLY A 58 -2.97 -1.21 -6.76
CA GLY A 58 -2.24 -1.37 -5.51
C GLY A 58 -3.08 -1.01 -4.29
N GLY A 59 -3.40 -2.03 -3.49
CA GLY A 59 -4.37 -1.92 -2.40
C GLY A 59 -3.82 -1.37 -1.09
N THR A 60 -2.54 -1.61 -0.76
CA THR A 60 -2.01 -1.31 0.58
C THR A 60 -2.21 0.15 1.02
N LEU A 61 -1.85 1.13 0.18
CA LEU A 61 -2.17 2.54 0.42
C LEU A 61 -3.42 2.98 -0.35
N GLY A 62 -3.73 2.30 -1.44
CA GLY A 62 -4.89 2.59 -2.27
C GLY A 62 -6.22 2.42 -1.56
N ILE A 63 -6.30 1.56 -0.54
CA ILE A 63 -7.53 1.31 0.22
C ILE A 63 -8.12 2.57 0.87
N PHE A 64 -7.27 3.51 1.29
CA PHE A 64 -7.72 4.74 1.93
C PHE A 64 -8.56 5.58 0.97
N ILE A 65 -8.04 5.85 -0.22
CA ILE A 65 -8.76 6.62 -1.22
C ILE A 65 -9.93 5.82 -1.81
N ALA A 66 -9.76 4.51 -2.03
CA ALA A 66 -10.81 3.65 -2.54
C ALA A 66 -12.02 3.62 -1.60
N CYS A 67 -11.80 3.41 -0.31
CA CYS A 67 -12.84 3.42 0.71
C CYS A 67 -13.54 4.79 0.77
N ALA A 68 -12.79 5.88 0.74
CA ALA A 68 -13.34 7.23 0.75
C ALA A 68 -14.21 7.53 -0.46
N LEU A 69 -13.82 7.11 -1.64
CA LEU A 69 -14.59 7.29 -2.88
C LEU A 69 -15.84 6.40 -2.89
N GLN A 70 -15.68 5.10 -2.53
CA GLN A 70 -16.79 4.15 -2.49
C GLN A 70 -17.90 4.61 -1.55
N ARG A 71 -17.55 5.10 -0.35
CA ARG A 71 -18.51 5.63 0.62
C ARG A 71 -19.21 6.90 0.15
N ARG A 72 -18.70 7.58 -0.87
CA ARG A 72 -19.32 8.73 -1.55
C ARG A 72 -20.14 8.34 -2.78
N GLY A 73 -20.39 7.04 -2.97
CA GLY A 73 -21.23 6.52 -4.02
C GLY A 73 -20.52 6.32 -5.37
N TRP A 74 -19.21 6.39 -5.41
CA TRP A 74 -18.45 6.02 -6.61
C TRP A 74 -18.38 4.50 -6.73
N ARG A 75 -18.39 3.99 -7.96
CA ARG A 75 -18.11 2.58 -8.25
C ARG A 75 -16.60 2.41 -8.32
N VAL A 76 -16.02 1.77 -7.31
CA VAL A 76 -14.55 1.67 -7.19
C VAL A 76 -14.12 0.22 -7.25
N ALA A 77 -13.06 -0.05 -8.03
CA ALA A 77 -12.33 -1.31 -7.99
C ALA A 77 -10.90 -1.10 -7.47
N ILE A 78 -10.41 -2.06 -6.70
CA ILE A 78 -9.00 -2.19 -6.31
C ILE A 78 -8.43 -3.42 -7.01
N ILE A 79 -7.27 -3.25 -7.65
CA ILE A 79 -6.46 -4.32 -8.20
C ILE A 79 -5.25 -4.51 -7.29
N GLU A 80 -5.11 -5.69 -6.68
CA GLU A 80 -4.00 -6.01 -5.78
C GLU A 80 -3.31 -7.30 -6.24
N LYS A 81 -2.01 -7.17 -6.50
CA LYS A 81 -1.19 -8.29 -6.97
C LYS A 81 -1.13 -9.44 -5.97
N GLY A 82 -1.10 -9.14 -4.69
CA GLY A 82 -1.10 -10.12 -3.60
C GLY A 82 -2.46 -10.25 -2.92
N ILE A 83 -2.40 -10.42 -1.62
CA ILE A 83 -3.53 -10.28 -0.71
C ILE A 83 -3.42 -8.91 -0.04
N LEU A 84 -4.50 -8.13 -0.07
CA LEU A 84 -4.56 -6.84 0.61
C LEU A 84 -4.55 -7.06 2.11
N ARG A 85 -3.43 -6.76 2.73
CA ARG A 85 -3.24 -6.87 4.18
C ARG A 85 -2.13 -5.95 4.66
N GLY A 86 -2.21 -5.53 5.91
CA GLY A 86 -1.11 -4.84 6.59
C GLY A 86 0.09 -5.76 6.83
N ARG A 87 1.23 -5.14 7.06
CA ARG A 87 2.42 -5.84 7.57
C ARG A 87 2.46 -5.68 9.08
N ALA A 88 3.06 -6.64 9.78
CA ALA A 88 3.34 -6.55 11.21
C ALA A 88 4.51 -5.56 11.47
N GLN A 89 4.32 -4.34 11.03
CA GLN A 89 5.28 -3.24 11.15
C GLN A 89 4.50 -1.94 11.32
N GLU A 90 4.71 -1.24 12.40
CA GLU A 90 4.04 0.03 12.69
C GLU A 90 4.31 1.09 11.63
N TRP A 91 3.30 1.89 11.34
CA TRP A 91 3.44 3.11 10.57
C TRP A 91 3.36 4.32 11.48
N ASN A 92 4.28 5.24 11.30
CA ASN A 92 4.32 6.45 12.09
C ASN A 92 3.49 7.56 11.44
N ILE A 93 2.68 8.20 12.26
CA ILE A 93 1.75 9.26 11.83
C ILE A 93 1.59 10.28 12.96
N SER A 94 1.04 11.44 12.68
CA SER A 94 0.65 12.43 13.69
C SER A 94 -0.85 12.36 14.00
N ARG A 95 -1.26 12.83 15.18
CA ARG A 95 -2.68 12.91 15.56
C ARG A 95 -3.49 13.74 14.57
N LYS A 96 -2.92 14.84 14.08
CA LYS A 96 -3.58 15.70 13.11
C LYS A 96 -3.91 14.94 11.80
N GLU A 97 -3.00 14.10 11.33
CA GLU A 97 -3.21 13.30 10.12
C GLU A 97 -4.24 12.19 10.36
N LEU A 98 -4.23 11.58 11.55
CA LEU A 98 -5.24 10.58 11.93
C LEU A 98 -6.66 11.13 11.95
N ASN A 99 -6.84 12.40 12.30
CA ASN A 99 -8.17 13.03 12.30
C ASN A 99 -8.83 13.00 10.91
N ALA A 100 -8.05 12.96 9.82
CA ALA A 100 -8.59 12.82 8.46
C ALA A 100 -9.45 11.54 8.28
N PHE A 101 -9.16 10.48 9.02
CA PHE A 101 -9.99 9.26 8.98
C PHE A 101 -11.38 9.48 9.58
N LEU A 102 -11.48 10.31 10.61
CA LEU A 102 -12.76 10.70 11.21
C LEU A 102 -13.52 11.68 10.31
N GLU A 103 -12.82 12.70 9.80
CA GLU A 103 -13.40 13.72 8.90
C GLU A 103 -13.93 13.11 7.61
N LEU A 104 -13.30 12.06 7.11
CA LEU A 104 -13.71 11.31 5.92
C LEU A 104 -14.69 10.18 6.23
N ASP A 105 -15.06 10.00 7.49
CA ASP A 105 -15.94 8.92 7.97
C ASP A 105 -15.41 7.51 7.59
N LEU A 106 -14.09 7.36 7.56
CA LEU A 106 -13.44 6.08 7.28
C LEU A 106 -13.35 5.19 8.52
N LEU A 107 -13.13 5.79 9.67
CA LEU A 107 -13.08 5.12 10.97
C LEU A 107 -13.99 5.84 11.97
N THR A 108 -14.52 5.10 12.92
CA THR A 108 -15.05 5.65 14.16
C THR A 108 -13.92 6.01 15.12
N GLU A 109 -14.18 6.83 16.14
CA GLU A 109 -13.21 7.13 17.20
C GLU A 109 -12.68 5.84 17.88
N ALA A 110 -13.56 4.89 18.15
CA ALA A 110 -13.19 3.63 18.78
C ALA A 110 -12.27 2.77 17.88
N GLU A 111 -12.54 2.70 16.59
CA GLU A 111 -11.66 2.02 15.62
C GLU A 111 -10.33 2.74 15.47
N LEU A 112 -10.33 4.06 15.46
CA LEU A 112 -9.12 4.85 15.39
C LEU A 112 -8.22 4.63 16.61
N GLU A 113 -8.78 4.67 17.82
CA GLU A 113 -8.02 4.41 19.04
C GLU A 113 -7.53 2.96 19.12
N THR A 114 -8.29 2.00 18.58
CA THR A 114 -7.85 0.59 18.47
C THR A 114 -6.69 0.44 17.49
N ALA A 115 -6.64 1.24 16.42
CA ALA A 115 -5.56 1.22 15.45
C ALA A 115 -4.24 1.80 15.99
N ILE A 116 -4.26 2.55 17.10
CA ILE A 116 -3.07 3.15 17.71
C ILE A 116 -2.36 2.09 18.54
N ALA A 117 -1.18 1.67 18.08
CA ALA A 117 -0.33 0.69 18.78
C ALA A 117 0.55 1.35 19.84
N THR A 118 1.05 2.56 19.58
CA THR A 118 1.94 3.29 20.51
C THR A 118 1.86 4.80 20.33
N ILE A 119 2.14 5.53 21.41
CA ILE A 119 2.23 6.99 21.39
C ILE A 119 3.52 7.40 22.12
N TYR A 120 4.32 8.24 21.47
CA TYR A 120 5.53 8.80 22.05
C TYR A 120 5.67 10.30 21.69
N ASN A 121 5.86 11.13 22.72
CA ASN A 121 5.96 12.58 22.51
C ASN A 121 6.85 13.17 23.64
N PRO A 122 8.02 13.73 23.33
CA PRO A 122 8.55 13.99 22.00
C PRO A 122 9.07 12.75 21.27
N ALA A 123 9.08 12.80 19.93
CA ALA A 123 9.75 11.82 19.10
C ALA A 123 11.22 12.19 18.91
N ARG A 124 12.11 11.21 19.02
CA ARG A 124 13.55 11.38 18.75
C ARG A 124 13.86 10.98 17.31
N VAL A 125 14.48 11.86 16.57
CA VAL A 125 15.03 11.58 15.25
C VAL A 125 16.55 11.70 15.34
N GLY A 126 17.27 10.63 15.06
CA GLY A 126 18.74 10.61 15.12
C GLY A 126 19.33 9.78 13.99
N PHE A 127 20.50 10.21 13.50
CA PHE A 127 21.30 9.49 12.53
C PHE A 127 22.69 9.24 13.11
N GLN A 128 23.30 8.13 12.71
CA GLN A 128 24.64 7.79 13.20
C GLN A 128 25.63 8.92 12.92
N GLY A 129 26.33 9.40 13.97
CA GLY A 129 27.28 10.51 13.89
C GLY A 129 26.65 11.91 13.81
N GLY A 130 25.33 12.00 13.78
CA GLY A 130 24.59 13.27 13.79
C GLY A 130 24.13 13.69 15.19
N LYS A 131 23.50 14.86 15.27
CA LYS A 131 22.83 15.34 16.49
C LYS A 131 21.41 14.79 16.53
N ASP A 132 20.94 14.44 17.71
CA ASP A 132 19.55 14.09 17.94
C ASP A 132 18.65 15.32 17.79
N LEU A 133 17.56 15.15 17.05
CA LEU A 133 16.48 16.11 16.95
C LEU A 133 15.28 15.57 17.71
N TRP A 134 14.73 16.36 18.62
CA TRP A 134 13.53 16.05 19.36
C TRP A 134 12.36 16.88 18.80
N VAL A 135 11.35 16.20 18.27
CA VAL A 135 10.18 16.84 17.67
C VAL A 135 8.92 16.47 18.45
N ARG A 136 7.96 17.38 18.48
CA ARG A 136 6.66 17.18 19.15
C ARG A 136 5.54 17.16 18.12
N ASP A 137 4.56 16.29 18.38
CA ASP A 137 3.30 16.21 17.62
C ASP A 137 3.47 15.89 16.12
N ILE A 138 4.62 15.32 15.76
CA ILE A 138 4.98 14.92 14.40
C ILE A 138 5.46 13.47 14.43
N LEU A 139 4.85 12.60 13.62
CA LEU A 139 5.19 11.19 13.49
C LEU A 139 5.31 10.46 14.85
N ASN A 140 4.56 10.91 15.83
CA ASN A 140 4.68 10.50 17.24
C ASN A 140 3.65 9.44 17.66
N ILE A 141 2.93 8.88 16.69
CA ILE A 141 1.95 7.80 16.89
C ILE A 141 2.32 6.67 15.94
N GLY A 142 2.50 5.48 16.51
CA GLY A 142 2.59 4.23 15.76
C GLY A 142 1.19 3.62 15.62
N VAL A 143 0.76 3.35 14.40
CA VAL A 143 -0.49 2.63 14.14
C VAL A 143 -0.21 1.19 13.72
N ASP A 144 -1.13 0.29 14.03
CA ASP A 144 -1.14 -1.09 13.56
C ASP A 144 -1.72 -1.17 12.14
N PRO A 145 -0.88 -1.38 11.11
CA PRO A 145 -1.39 -1.47 9.74
C PRO A 145 -2.21 -2.73 9.49
N VAL A 146 -2.02 -3.79 10.26
CA VAL A 146 -2.79 -5.03 10.10
C VAL A 146 -4.24 -4.77 10.42
N TYR A 147 -4.49 -4.22 11.60
CA TYR A 147 -5.84 -3.84 12.02
C TYR A 147 -6.45 -2.77 11.11
N LEU A 148 -5.70 -1.70 10.84
CA LEU A 148 -6.18 -0.56 10.06
C LEU A 148 -6.62 -0.97 8.64
N LEU A 149 -5.80 -1.77 7.94
CA LEU A 149 -6.13 -2.19 6.58
C LEU A 149 -7.28 -3.19 6.57
N GLU A 150 -7.39 -4.06 7.58
CA GLU A 150 -8.50 -5.01 7.67
C GLU A 150 -9.84 -4.30 7.85
N VAL A 151 -9.90 -3.32 8.76
CA VAL A 151 -11.13 -2.53 8.98
C VAL A 151 -11.53 -1.77 7.71
N LEU A 152 -10.57 -1.11 7.05
CA LEU A 152 -10.87 -0.37 5.83
C LEU A 152 -11.27 -1.28 4.67
N LYS A 153 -10.61 -2.44 4.54
CA LYS A 153 -10.98 -3.46 3.55
C LYS A 153 -12.42 -3.92 3.76
N GLN A 154 -12.80 -4.25 5.00
CA GLN A 154 -14.14 -4.69 5.27
C GLN A 154 -15.18 -3.59 4.94
N LYS A 155 -14.94 -2.36 5.38
CA LYS A 155 -15.82 -1.22 5.07
C LYS A 155 -15.94 -0.93 3.57
N PHE A 156 -14.84 -1.10 2.83
CA PHE A 156 -14.85 -0.95 1.37
C PHE A 156 -15.74 -1.99 0.70
N LEU A 157 -15.61 -3.26 1.11
CA LEU A 157 -16.41 -4.37 0.58
C LEU A 157 -17.89 -4.23 0.98
N ASP A 158 -18.18 -3.90 2.23
CA ASP A 158 -19.54 -3.69 2.74
C ASP A 158 -20.25 -2.54 2.01
N ALA A 159 -19.51 -1.54 1.57
CA ALA A 159 -20.02 -0.45 0.74
C ALA A 159 -20.18 -0.82 -0.75
N GLY A 160 -19.93 -2.08 -1.12
CA GLY A 160 -20.06 -2.58 -2.50
C GLY A 160 -18.85 -2.35 -3.39
N GLY A 161 -17.69 -2.02 -2.82
CA GLY A 161 -16.43 -1.91 -3.55
C GLY A 161 -15.95 -3.28 -4.06
N ILE A 162 -15.26 -3.29 -5.18
CA ILE A 162 -14.73 -4.51 -5.80
C ILE A 162 -13.23 -4.61 -5.52
N LEU A 163 -12.81 -5.72 -4.91
CA LEU A 163 -11.40 -6.02 -4.64
C LEU A 163 -10.97 -7.26 -5.44
N LEU A 164 -10.03 -7.06 -6.35
CA LEU A 164 -9.41 -8.11 -7.15
C LEU A 164 -8.03 -8.42 -6.58
N GLU A 165 -7.97 -9.38 -5.67
CA GLU A 165 -6.72 -9.92 -5.12
C GLU A 165 -6.09 -10.92 -6.10
N LYS A 166 -4.78 -11.20 -5.92
CA LYS A 166 -3.98 -12.06 -6.82
C LYS A 166 -4.11 -11.65 -8.29
N THR A 167 -4.23 -10.35 -8.50
CA THR A 167 -4.48 -9.74 -9.80
C THR A 167 -3.46 -8.63 -10.03
N ALA A 168 -2.54 -8.84 -10.98
CA ALA A 168 -1.50 -7.87 -11.29
C ALA A 168 -1.94 -6.89 -12.37
N PHE A 169 -1.70 -5.60 -12.18
CA PHE A 169 -1.75 -4.60 -13.23
C PHE A 169 -0.73 -4.93 -14.33
N LYS A 170 -1.13 -4.84 -15.59
CA LYS A 170 -0.27 -5.03 -16.76
C LYS A 170 -0.05 -3.73 -17.51
N GLN A 171 -1.09 -3.11 -17.96
CA GLN A 171 -1.04 -1.84 -18.66
C GLN A 171 -2.36 -1.07 -18.54
N ALA A 172 -2.31 0.20 -18.88
CA ALA A 172 -3.46 1.06 -19.01
C ALA A 172 -3.51 1.66 -20.41
N ILE A 173 -4.69 1.76 -20.99
CA ILE A 173 -4.95 2.44 -22.28
C ILE A 173 -5.88 3.62 -21.98
N ALA A 174 -5.37 4.82 -22.17
CA ALA A 174 -6.13 6.05 -22.01
C ALA A 174 -6.87 6.35 -23.32
N TYR A 175 -8.18 6.32 -23.26
CA TYR A 175 -9.11 6.70 -24.31
C TYR A 175 -9.55 8.16 -24.16
N ALA A 176 -10.22 8.70 -25.16
CA ALA A 176 -10.71 10.07 -25.10
C ALA A 176 -11.68 10.34 -23.93
N ASP A 177 -12.35 9.31 -23.44
CA ASP A 177 -13.43 9.41 -22.45
C ASP A 177 -13.24 8.49 -21.22
N GLY A 178 -12.15 7.76 -21.12
CA GLY A 178 -11.90 6.85 -20.01
C GLY A 178 -10.57 6.13 -20.09
N VAL A 179 -10.36 5.18 -19.19
CA VAL A 179 -9.16 4.35 -19.14
C VAL A 179 -9.55 2.87 -19.05
N ALA A 180 -9.02 2.05 -19.94
CA ALA A 180 -9.07 0.60 -19.79
C ALA A 180 -7.81 0.12 -19.05
N VAL A 181 -7.99 -0.77 -18.08
CA VAL A 181 -6.91 -1.38 -17.31
C VAL A 181 -6.85 -2.86 -17.62
N GLU A 182 -5.71 -3.31 -18.12
CA GLU A 182 -5.44 -4.71 -18.36
C GLU A 182 -4.75 -5.34 -17.14
N VAL A 183 -5.22 -6.52 -16.78
CA VAL A 183 -4.76 -7.25 -15.60
C VAL A 183 -4.41 -8.70 -15.94
N ALA A 184 -3.65 -9.35 -15.05
CA ALA A 184 -3.40 -10.79 -15.12
C ALA A 184 -3.50 -11.42 -13.73
N LEU A 185 -4.03 -12.63 -13.66
CA LEU A 185 -3.97 -13.45 -12.46
C LEU A 185 -2.52 -13.81 -12.12
N THR A 186 -2.18 -13.86 -10.83
CA THR A 186 -0.82 -14.15 -10.33
C THR A 186 -0.78 -15.43 -9.53
#